data_913bec7c7b014e2bc1d7928f4bb263ac
#
_entry.id   913bec7c7b014e2bc1d7928f4bb263ac
#
_cell.length_a   1.000
_cell.length_b   1.000
_cell.length_c   1.000
_cell.angle_alpha   90.00
_cell.angle_beta   90.00
_cell.angle_gamma   90.00
#
_symmetry.space_group_name_H-M   'P 1'
#
loop_
_entity.id
_entity.type
_entity.pdbx_description
1 polymer ?
#
loop_
_entity_poly.entity_id
_entity_poly.type
_entity_poly.pdbx_seq_one_letter_code
_entity_poly.pdbx_strand_id
1 'polypeptide(L)'
;MSPTFRWRWWTSVAALALAILLLAAACGGGGDDESAGTTATQTTGGGSTKQQTFPNFRIVYDTGTDYLDPALSYTVQGWGAMWNVYLSLLGYKHIAGPDGATLVPALAEDMPDISADGKTYKLKLRQGLKYSNGKAVKASDFAYAIKRLFLVDSPGVGFFSNIVGAEKFAETKKGEISGITTNDQSRDITIKLTQAQGDFQNILATVFAGLIPTGTPNKDQSTTPIPSTGPYMIQSYTPNREFVLVRNPNFKPTENVPATNPDKMTFKIVEDDSAALQQVINGEGDYDFHPIPVDRLAGVQQKYGDQLKIYTPANTYYYFMNNRIKPFDNVKVRQAVNYAIDRNALVRLYGGLASPTENILPPTYPQYKKHNLYPFNLQKAKQLIQQAGATGTEVEVWGSNRETSQKPVEYLQDQLNKIGFKAKLKIIDASIYWSTIGNQKTKAAIGFADWFQDYPHPLDWFDVLLNGDRITETHNNNYSNYNNKKVNSEIASLKKEAELTDEVNGRWADLDEEIMKDAGWAPYANRQFTDFFSSDIDTSCYINHVLYQLDFSRVCKKQ
;
A
#
# COMPACT_ATOMS: atom_id res chain seq x y z
N MET A 1 -33.75 49.94 22.76
CA MET A 1 -32.91 51.10 23.18
C MET A 1 -31.51 50.88 22.58
N SER A 2 -31.25 51.51 21.45
CA SER A 2 -29.91 51.71 20.90
C SER A 2 -29.20 52.83 21.66
N PRO A 3 -27.86 52.90 21.61
CA PRO A 3 -27.32 53.84 20.63
C PRO A 3 -26.07 53.32 19.89
N THR A 4 -26.07 53.67 18.63
CA THR A 4 -25.05 53.92 17.66
C THR A 4 -23.83 54.66 18.17
N PHE A 5 -22.59 54.31 17.73
CA PHE A 5 -21.54 55.28 17.57
C PHE A 5 -20.73 55.05 16.29
N ARG A 6 -20.44 56.18 15.61
CA ARG A 6 -20.01 56.37 14.23
C ARG A 6 -18.49 56.43 14.11
N TRP A 7 -17.98 55.87 13.04
CA TRP A 7 -16.90 56.18 12.09
C TRP A 7 -16.06 57.46 12.29
N ARG A 8 -14.75 57.33 12.16
CA ARG A 8 -13.88 58.38 11.58
C ARG A 8 -12.65 57.77 10.92
N TRP A 9 -12.55 58.01 9.62
CA TRP A 9 -11.36 57.90 8.78
C TRP A 9 -10.36 59.01 9.15
N TRP A 10 -9.04 58.69 9.07
CA TRP A 10 -8.03 59.65 8.60
C TRP A 10 -6.90 58.94 7.93
N THR A 11 -6.65 59.30 6.66
CA THR A 11 -5.56 59.06 5.75
C THR A 11 -4.30 59.80 6.15
N SER A 12 -3.09 59.28 5.93
CA SER A 12 -1.92 60.05 5.54
C SER A 12 -0.87 59.23 4.81
N VAL A 13 -0.47 59.75 3.67
CA VAL A 13 0.53 59.34 2.68
C VAL A 13 1.86 60.06 3.00
N ALA A 14 3.00 59.43 2.70
CA ALA A 14 4.26 59.94 2.17
C ALA A 14 5.42 59.02 2.59
N ALA A 15 6.18 58.37 1.78
CA ALA A 15 7.04 58.66 0.61
C ALA A 15 8.50 59.03 1.00
N LEU A 16 9.45 58.51 0.20
CA LEU A 16 10.88 58.84 -0.01
C LEU A 16 11.91 58.21 0.95
N ALA A 17 13.13 57.83 0.54
CA ALA A 17 13.83 57.68 -0.74
C ALA A 17 15.15 56.91 -0.51
N LEU A 18 15.64 56.31 -1.58
CA LEU A 18 17.02 55.96 -1.99
C LEU A 18 18.21 56.42 -1.14
N ALA A 19 19.21 55.52 -0.98
CA ALA A 19 20.63 55.84 -1.09
C ALA A 19 21.42 54.66 -1.66
N ILE A 20 21.92 54.85 -2.87
CA ILE A 20 22.95 54.07 -3.59
C ILE A 20 24.29 54.57 -3.12
N LEU A 21 25.26 53.70 -2.89
CA LEU A 21 26.70 54.02 -3.04
C LEU A 21 27.47 52.80 -3.55
N LEU A 22 27.94 52.97 -4.78
CA LEU A 22 28.93 52.18 -5.50
C LEU A 22 30.33 52.48 -4.94
N LEU A 23 31.21 51.49 -4.96
CA LEU A 23 32.63 51.70 -5.25
C LEU A 23 33.18 50.48 -5.98
N ALA A 24 33.65 50.74 -7.18
CA ALA A 24 34.33 49.83 -8.09
C ALA A 24 35.83 50.00 -7.98
N ALA A 25 36.56 48.95 -8.31
CA ALA A 25 37.81 48.90 -9.10
C ALA A 25 38.44 47.51 -8.97
N ALA A 26 39.05 46.87 -9.91
CA ALA A 26 39.24 46.98 -11.34
C ALA A 26 40.05 45.79 -11.81
N CYS A 27 39.87 45.40 -13.08
CA CYS A 27 40.77 44.70 -14.01
C CYS A 27 41.09 43.24 -13.75
N GLY A 28 41.03 42.32 -14.68
CA GLY A 28 40.88 42.32 -16.14
C GLY A 28 40.90 40.90 -16.69
N GLY A 29 40.36 40.76 -17.90
CA GLY A 29 40.82 39.79 -18.89
C GLY A 29 40.03 38.51 -19.10
N GLY A 30 39.21 38.48 -20.15
CA GLY A 30 39.21 37.48 -21.21
C GLY A 30 38.44 36.18 -21.06
N GLY A 31 37.39 36.02 -21.85
CA GLY A 31 37.18 34.83 -22.66
C GLY A 31 36.15 33.80 -22.21
N ASP A 32 35.09 33.78 -22.99
CA ASP A 32 34.31 32.62 -23.45
C ASP A 32 33.21 31.98 -22.57
N ASP A 33 32.07 31.90 -23.18
CA ASP A 33 30.81 31.28 -22.83
C ASP A 33 30.94 29.83 -22.33
N GLU A 34 30.25 29.49 -21.21
CA GLU A 34 29.51 28.25 -21.11
C GLU A 34 28.48 28.30 -19.96
N SER A 35 27.28 27.92 -20.31
CA SER A 35 26.12 27.75 -19.47
C SER A 35 26.38 26.73 -18.36
N ALA A 36 26.41 27.16 -17.09
CA ALA A 36 26.50 26.24 -15.95
C ALA A 36 25.16 26.08 -15.28
N GLY A 37 24.52 24.95 -15.57
CA GLY A 37 23.44 24.41 -14.76
C GLY A 37 23.97 24.01 -13.39
N THR A 38 23.35 24.53 -12.33
CA THR A 38 23.66 24.18 -10.94
C THR A 38 23.16 22.77 -10.65
N THR A 39 24.03 21.79 -10.83
CA THR A 39 23.82 20.41 -10.35
C THR A 39 24.15 20.38 -8.86
N ALA A 40 23.16 20.23 -8.01
CA ALA A 40 23.38 19.91 -6.61
C ALA A 40 24.01 18.50 -6.51
N THR A 41 25.29 18.47 -6.22
CA THR A 41 26.03 17.23 -5.97
C THR A 41 25.53 16.65 -4.64
N GLN A 42 24.66 15.63 -4.69
CA GLN A 42 24.42 14.79 -3.56
C GLN A 42 25.70 13.97 -3.31
N THR A 43 26.38 14.30 -2.23
CA THR A 43 27.47 13.48 -1.70
C THR A 43 26.88 12.15 -1.22
N THR A 44 27.08 11.09 -2.00
CA THR A 44 26.90 9.72 -1.56
C THR A 44 27.99 9.38 -0.55
N GLY A 45 27.76 9.71 0.71
CA GLY A 45 28.56 9.29 1.83
C GLY A 45 28.27 7.82 2.15
N GLY A 46 29.00 6.90 1.54
CA GLY A 46 29.11 5.52 1.98
C GLY A 46 29.89 5.43 3.30
N GLY A 47 29.33 5.98 4.37
CA GLY A 47 29.83 5.79 5.72
C GLY A 47 29.26 4.50 6.27
N SER A 48 30.11 3.53 6.63
CA SER A 48 29.76 2.41 7.51
C SER A 48 29.25 2.99 8.84
N THR A 49 27.94 3.29 8.93
CA THR A 49 27.30 3.68 10.18
C THR A 49 27.40 2.49 11.14
N LYS A 50 28.13 2.67 12.25
CA LYS A 50 28.16 1.68 13.33
C LYS A 50 26.71 1.33 13.66
N GLN A 51 26.39 0.04 13.66
CA GLN A 51 25.07 -0.47 14.05
C GLN A 51 24.73 0.05 15.44
N GLN A 52 23.67 0.84 15.58
CA GLN A 52 23.25 1.41 16.85
C GLN A 52 22.11 0.57 17.40
N THR A 53 22.40 -0.41 18.24
CA THR A 53 21.37 -1.21 18.88
C THR A 53 20.76 -0.49 20.08
N PHE A 54 19.44 -0.71 20.30
CA PHE A 54 18.73 -0.23 21.48
C PHE A 54 17.66 -1.24 21.92
N PRO A 55 17.29 -1.27 23.24
CA PRO A 55 16.55 -2.40 23.82
C PRO A 55 15.14 -2.61 23.27
N ASN A 56 14.39 -1.53 22.97
CA ASN A 56 13.00 -1.64 22.57
C ASN A 56 12.55 -0.45 21.73
N PHE A 57 11.89 -0.72 20.59
CA PHE A 57 11.16 0.24 19.80
C PHE A 57 9.66 0.05 20.07
N ARG A 58 9.01 1.09 20.64
CA ARG A 58 7.62 1.06 21.07
C ARG A 58 6.76 1.73 20.01
N ILE A 59 5.98 0.93 19.32
CA ILE A 59 5.13 1.35 18.20
C ILE A 59 3.68 1.43 18.72
N VAL A 60 3.02 2.55 18.47
CA VAL A 60 1.58 2.73 18.71
C VAL A 60 0.88 2.51 17.37
N TYR A 61 0.10 1.43 17.28
CA TYR A 61 -0.59 0.99 16.08
C TYR A 61 -2.07 1.35 16.14
N ASP A 62 -2.62 1.74 15.00
CA ASP A 62 -4.00 2.23 14.86
C ASP A 62 -5.06 1.13 14.94
N THR A 63 -4.70 -0.09 14.57
CA THR A 63 -5.59 -1.24 14.61
C THR A 63 -4.78 -2.52 14.81
N GLY A 64 -5.42 -3.57 15.28
CA GLY A 64 -4.83 -4.91 15.27
C GLY A 64 -4.51 -5.35 13.85
N THR A 65 -3.49 -6.20 13.73
CA THR A 65 -3.27 -6.93 12.48
C THR A 65 -4.41 -7.92 12.29
N ASP A 66 -4.79 -8.18 11.02
CA ASP A 66 -5.74 -9.25 10.70
C ASP A 66 -5.21 -10.60 11.18
N TYR A 67 -3.98 -10.94 10.81
CA TYR A 67 -3.26 -12.15 11.21
C TYR A 67 -1.77 -11.84 11.40
N LEU A 68 -1.07 -12.69 12.17
CA LEU A 68 0.39 -12.80 12.18
C LEU A 68 0.88 -14.13 11.58
N ASP A 69 0.09 -14.69 10.70
CA ASP A 69 0.39 -15.85 9.86
C ASP A 69 0.64 -15.39 8.42
N PRO A 70 1.83 -15.64 7.82
CA PRO A 70 2.17 -15.11 6.50
C PRO A 70 1.27 -15.62 5.38
N ALA A 71 0.57 -16.73 5.59
CA ALA A 71 -0.39 -17.24 4.62
C ALA A 71 -1.77 -16.56 4.69
N LEU A 72 -2.09 -15.86 5.77
CA LEU A 72 -3.44 -15.33 6.01
C LEU A 72 -3.49 -13.80 6.07
N SER A 73 -2.40 -13.16 6.50
CA SER A 73 -2.38 -11.70 6.63
C SER A 73 -2.40 -11.00 5.27
N TYR A 74 -3.29 -10.01 5.16
CA TYR A 74 -3.39 -9.18 3.97
C TYR A 74 -3.80 -7.74 4.32
N THR A 75 -3.05 -7.16 5.23
CA THR A 75 -3.18 -5.76 5.64
C THR A 75 -1.82 -5.07 5.66
N VAL A 76 -1.80 -3.76 5.45
CA VAL A 76 -0.58 -2.94 5.50
C VAL A 76 0.12 -3.12 6.85
N GLN A 77 -0.65 -3.15 7.95
CA GLN A 77 -0.14 -3.33 9.31
C GLN A 77 0.53 -4.69 9.50
N GLY A 78 -0.12 -5.76 9.04
CA GLY A 78 0.41 -7.12 9.11
C GLY A 78 1.68 -7.28 8.29
N TRP A 79 1.67 -6.82 7.04
CA TRP A 79 2.80 -6.95 6.13
C TRP A 79 4.00 -6.10 6.56
N GLY A 80 3.80 -4.88 7.05
CA GLY A 80 4.87 -4.03 7.58
C GLY A 80 5.62 -4.68 8.74
N ALA A 81 4.90 -5.38 9.63
CA ALA A 81 5.52 -6.14 10.71
C ALA A 81 6.18 -7.43 10.20
N MET A 82 5.48 -8.24 9.37
CA MET A 82 5.94 -9.57 8.95
C MET A 82 7.04 -9.55 7.89
N TRP A 83 7.23 -8.46 7.16
CA TRP A 83 8.37 -8.27 6.28
C TRP A 83 9.72 -8.51 6.98
N ASN A 84 9.78 -8.20 8.26
CA ASN A 84 10.96 -8.42 9.10
C ASN A 84 11.00 -9.81 9.77
N VAL A 85 9.95 -10.62 9.59
CA VAL A 85 9.80 -11.93 10.25
C VAL A 85 9.92 -13.09 9.27
N TYR A 86 9.20 -13.04 8.15
CA TYR A 86 9.13 -14.13 7.17
C TYR A 86 9.73 -13.69 5.84
N LEU A 87 11.00 -14.04 5.62
CA LEU A 87 11.65 -13.78 4.35
C LEU A 87 11.19 -14.76 3.27
N SER A 88 11.10 -14.23 2.05
CA SER A 88 10.80 -14.97 0.82
C SER A 88 12.09 -15.28 0.05
N LEU A 89 11.97 -15.94 -1.11
CA LEU A 89 13.14 -16.18 -1.99
C LEU A 89 13.76 -14.87 -2.45
N LEU A 90 12.92 -13.93 -2.86
CA LEU A 90 13.29 -12.56 -3.22
C LEU A 90 12.77 -11.58 -2.17
N GLY A 91 13.27 -10.36 -2.20
CA GLY A 91 12.84 -9.25 -1.37
C GLY A 91 13.13 -7.93 -2.04
N TYR A 92 13.05 -6.85 -1.29
CA TYR A 92 13.34 -5.49 -1.76
C TYR A 92 14.46 -4.87 -0.94
N LYS A 93 15.15 -3.89 -1.54
CA LYS A 93 16.22 -3.16 -0.84
C LYS A 93 15.68 -2.38 0.36
N HIS A 94 16.35 -2.45 1.50
CA HIS A 94 16.02 -1.70 2.72
C HIS A 94 16.51 -0.24 2.65
N ILE A 95 16.02 0.52 1.65
CA ILE A 95 16.33 1.93 1.41
C ILE A 95 15.08 2.74 1.11
N ALA A 96 15.14 4.04 1.34
CA ALA A 96 14.03 4.95 1.05
C ALA A 96 13.90 5.27 -0.45
N GLY A 97 12.70 5.69 -0.84
CA GLY A 97 12.41 6.17 -2.18
C GLY A 97 12.26 5.07 -3.25
N PRO A 98 12.21 5.45 -4.54
CA PRO A 98 11.93 4.52 -5.65
C PRO A 98 12.87 3.32 -5.75
N ASP A 99 14.15 3.52 -5.41
CA ASP A 99 15.15 2.44 -5.43
C ASP A 99 14.87 1.34 -4.40
N GLY A 100 14.06 1.62 -3.36
CA GLY A 100 13.53 0.62 -2.44
C GLY A 100 12.64 -0.42 -3.12
N ALA A 101 12.08 -0.14 -4.30
CA ALA A 101 11.34 -1.08 -5.13
C ALA A 101 12.22 -2.07 -5.91
N THR A 102 13.55 -1.95 -5.82
CA THR A 102 14.47 -2.87 -6.52
C THR A 102 14.42 -4.25 -5.89
N LEU A 103 14.05 -5.25 -6.71
CA LEU A 103 14.10 -6.65 -6.32
C LEU A 103 15.54 -7.11 -6.08
N VAL A 104 15.71 -7.87 -5.01
CA VAL A 104 17.02 -8.46 -4.62
C VAL A 104 16.81 -9.90 -4.13
N PRO A 105 17.84 -10.77 -4.23
CA PRO A 105 17.75 -12.09 -3.61
C PRO A 105 17.79 -11.95 -2.07
N ALA A 106 16.80 -12.53 -1.39
CA ALA A 106 16.71 -12.59 0.08
C ALA A 106 17.17 -13.96 0.61
N LEU A 107 16.31 -14.99 0.57
CA LEU A 107 16.72 -16.34 0.90
C LEU A 107 17.35 -17.10 -0.28
N ALA A 108 17.14 -16.66 -1.51
CA ALA A 108 17.85 -17.18 -2.68
C ALA A 108 19.31 -16.68 -2.73
N GLU A 109 20.22 -17.48 -3.31
CA GLU A 109 21.61 -17.09 -3.54
C GLU A 109 21.70 -15.91 -4.51
N ASP A 110 20.93 -15.99 -5.62
CA ASP A 110 20.89 -15.02 -6.72
C ASP A 110 19.45 -14.78 -7.20
N MET A 111 19.29 -13.84 -8.13
CA MET A 111 18.04 -13.67 -8.86
C MET A 111 17.72 -14.94 -9.69
N PRO A 112 16.44 -15.21 -10.01
CA PRO A 112 16.08 -16.41 -10.76
C PRO A 112 16.69 -16.44 -12.16
N ASP A 113 17.15 -17.62 -12.59
CA ASP A 113 17.37 -17.92 -14.01
C ASP A 113 15.99 -18.19 -14.66
N ILE A 114 15.60 -17.31 -15.60
CA ILE A 114 14.29 -17.34 -16.24
C ILE A 114 14.45 -17.84 -17.67
N SER A 115 13.66 -18.88 -18.04
CA SER A 115 13.65 -19.38 -19.41
C SER A 115 13.20 -18.32 -20.42
N ALA A 116 13.66 -18.42 -21.66
CA ALA A 116 13.36 -17.46 -22.73
C ALA A 116 11.86 -17.27 -23.02
N ASP A 117 11.02 -18.28 -22.68
CA ASP A 117 9.57 -18.21 -22.79
C ASP A 117 8.90 -17.60 -21.55
N GLY A 118 9.67 -17.14 -20.56
CA GLY A 118 9.18 -16.52 -19.33
C GLY A 118 8.42 -17.44 -18.38
N LYS A 119 8.49 -18.76 -18.57
CA LYS A 119 7.64 -19.72 -17.83
C LYS A 119 8.35 -20.55 -16.80
N THR A 120 9.68 -20.66 -16.85
CA THR A 120 10.43 -21.47 -15.91
C THR A 120 11.40 -20.59 -15.13
N TYR A 121 11.29 -20.65 -13.82
CA TYR A 121 12.13 -19.91 -12.87
C TYR A 121 12.96 -20.93 -12.09
N LYS A 122 14.30 -20.78 -12.14
CA LYS A 122 15.22 -21.61 -11.37
C LYS A 122 15.92 -20.75 -10.33
N LEU A 123 15.88 -21.18 -9.10
CA LEU A 123 16.48 -20.50 -7.95
C LEU A 123 17.23 -21.52 -7.10
N LYS A 124 18.10 -21.03 -6.25
CA LYS A 124 18.82 -21.83 -5.27
C LYS A 124 18.81 -21.12 -3.92
N LEU A 125 18.49 -21.85 -2.84
CA LEU A 125 18.57 -21.31 -1.49
C LEU A 125 20.02 -21.07 -1.06
N ARG A 126 20.25 -20.00 -0.30
CA ARG A 126 21.52 -19.75 0.39
C ARG A 126 21.90 -20.92 1.30
N GLN A 127 23.18 -21.16 1.45
CA GLN A 127 23.68 -22.20 2.34
C GLN A 127 23.59 -21.77 3.81
N GLY A 128 23.26 -22.73 4.68
CA GLY A 128 23.32 -22.55 6.14
C GLY A 128 22.19 -21.74 6.74
N LEU A 129 21.10 -21.49 5.99
CA LEU A 129 19.91 -20.84 6.50
C LEU A 129 19.27 -21.64 7.63
N LYS A 130 18.81 -20.95 8.68
CA LYS A 130 18.11 -21.54 9.81
C LYS A 130 16.86 -20.74 10.18
N TYR A 131 15.84 -21.45 10.60
CA TYR A 131 14.70 -20.85 11.29
C TYR A 131 15.08 -20.38 12.70
N SER A 132 14.23 -19.54 13.29
CA SER A 132 14.42 -19.02 14.65
C SER A 132 14.53 -20.11 15.73
N ASN A 133 13.98 -21.30 15.48
CA ASN A 133 14.10 -22.48 16.35
C ASN A 133 15.37 -23.33 16.09
N GLY A 134 16.28 -22.87 15.24
CA GLY A 134 17.55 -23.53 14.93
C GLY A 134 17.48 -24.62 13.85
N LYS A 135 16.29 -25.04 13.41
CA LYS A 135 16.14 -26.03 12.33
C LYS A 135 16.62 -25.43 10.99
N ALA A 136 17.22 -26.28 10.14
CA ALA A 136 17.65 -25.86 8.80
C ALA A 136 16.44 -25.53 7.92
N VAL A 137 16.57 -24.45 7.12
CA VAL A 137 15.62 -24.12 6.04
C VAL A 137 15.95 -25.00 4.82
N LYS A 138 14.93 -25.57 4.21
CA LYS A 138 15.04 -26.50 3.08
C LYS A 138 14.36 -25.94 1.83
N ALA A 139 14.76 -26.40 0.66
CA ALA A 139 14.09 -26.06 -0.59
C ALA A 139 12.62 -26.53 -0.61
N SER A 140 12.35 -27.71 -0.02
CA SER A 140 11.00 -28.26 0.12
C SER A 140 10.07 -27.40 0.98
N ASP A 141 10.59 -26.55 1.87
CA ASP A 141 9.80 -25.63 2.69
C ASP A 141 9.11 -24.54 1.84
N PHE A 142 9.73 -24.11 0.73
CA PHE A 142 9.09 -23.21 -0.22
C PHE A 142 7.86 -23.86 -0.88
N ALA A 143 8.02 -25.10 -1.40
CA ALA A 143 6.90 -25.81 -2.00
C ALA A 143 5.74 -25.99 -0.99
N TYR A 144 6.09 -26.28 0.27
CA TYR A 144 5.11 -26.40 1.35
C TYR A 144 4.43 -25.08 1.67
N ALA A 145 5.16 -23.97 1.74
CA ALA A 145 4.61 -22.65 2.01
C ALA A 145 3.55 -22.27 0.96
N ILE A 146 3.88 -22.43 -0.33
CA ILE A 146 2.93 -22.15 -1.42
C ILE A 146 1.71 -23.09 -1.37
N LYS A 147 1.94 -24.38 -1.15
CA LYS A 147 0.86 -25.36 -0.99
C LYS A 147 -0.08 -25.01 0.17
N ARG A 148 0.48 -24.54 1.30
CA ARG A 148 -0.30 -24.16 2.48
C ARG A 148 -1.24 -22.99 2.20
N LEU A 149 -0.91 -22.03 1.32
CA LEU A 149 -1.85 -20.96 0.93
C LEU A 149 -3.19 -21.55 0.47
N PHE A 150 -3.15 -22.56 -0.37
CA PHE A 150 -4.35 -23.23 -0.86
C PHE A 150 -5.08 -24.01 0.25
N LEU A 151 -4.36 -24.60 1.21
CA LEU A 151 -4.94 -25.43 2.27
C LEU A 151 -5.64 -24.61 3.35
N VAL A 152 -5.24 -23.34 3.56
CA VAL A 152 -5.84 -22.43 4.53
C VAL A 152 -6.79 -21.40 3.88
N ASP A 153 -7.09 -21.57 2.58
CA ASP A 153 -7.91 -20.63 1.80
C ASP A 153 -7.42 -19.18 1.91
N SER A 154 -6.10 -19.02 1.71
CA SER A 154 -5.39 -17.74 1.76
C SER A 154 -5.95 -16.73 0.75
N PRO A 155 -6.03 -15.43 1.09
CA PRO A 155 -6.28 -14.37 0.10
C PRO A 155 -5.17 -14.28 -0.97
N GLY A 156 -3.97 -14.81 -0.69
CA GLY A 156 -2.84 -14.86 -1.61
C GLY A 156 -2.92 -15.95 -2.70
N VAL A 157 -3.89 -16.87 -2.66
CA VAL A 157 -4.00 -17.98 -3.64
C VAL A 157 -3.95 -17.49 -5.09
N GLY A 158 -4.63 -16.38 -5.39
CA GLY A 158 -4.69 -15.83 -6.73
C GLY A 158 -3.34 -15.45 -7.34
N PHE A 159 -2.35 -15.08 -6.55
CA PHE A 159 -1.00 -14.73 -7.03
C PHE A 159 -0.23 -15.95 -7.54
N PHE A 160 -0.52 -17.14 -7.00
CA PHE A 160 0.17 -18.38 -7.32
C PHE A 160 -0.64 -19.33 -8.21
N SER A 161 -1.84 -18.94 -8.65
CA SER A 161 -2.73 -19.77 -9.47
C SER A 161 -2.16 -20.12 -10.85
N ASN A 162 -1.23 -19.30 -11.38
CA ASN A 162 -0.57 -19.53 -12.67
C ASN A 162 0.54 -20.61 -12.61
N ILE A 163 0.87 -21.15 -11.44
CA ILE A 163 1.83 -22.26 -11.32
C ILE A 163 1.17 -23.55 -11.86
N VAL A 164 1.91 -24.30 -12.68
CA VAL A 164 1.43 -25.57 -13.26
C VAL A 164 0.94 -26.50 -12.16
N GLY A 165 -0.30 -26.94 -12.28
CA GLY A 165 -0.96 -27.84 -11.31
C GLY A 165 -1.57 -27.16 -10.09
N ALA A 166 -1.43 -25.83 -9.94
CA ALA A 166 -2.03 -25.09 -8.82
C ALA A 166 -3.57 -25.15 -8.84
N GLU A 167 -4.19 -24.97 -10.00
CA GLU A 167 -5.64 -25.06 -10.17
C GLU A 167 -6.18 -26.44 -9.76
N LYS A 168 -5.56 -27.53 -10.26
CA LYS A 168 -5.91 -28.89 -9.86
C LYS A 168 -5.74 -29.11 -8.35
N PHE A 169 -4.68 -28.54 -7.76
CA PHE A 169 -4.48 -28.63 -6.31
C PHE A 169 -5.54 -27.82 -5.55
N ALA A 170 -5.92 -26.65 -6.03
CA ALA A 170 -7.00 -25.84 -5.44
C ALA A 170 -8.32 -26.60 -5.34
N GLU A 171 -8.68 -27.35 -6.39
CA GLU A 171 -9.90 -28.16 -6.45
C GLU A 171 -9.85 -29.38 -5.54
N THR A 172 -8.74 -30.10 -5.54
CA THR A 172 -8.65 -31.41 -4.89
C THR A 172 -8.12 -31.35 -3.47
N LYS A 173 -7.33 -30.31 -3.14
CA LYS A 173 -6.54 -30.15 -1.90
C LYS A 173 -5.64 -31.39 -1.61
N LYS A 174 -5.27 -32.16 -2.66
CA LYS A 174 -4.51 -33.40 -2.54
C LYS A 174 -3.29 -33.42 -3.45
N GLY A 175 -2.24 -34.11 -2.99
CA GLY A 175 -0.99 -34.24 -3.73
C GLY A 175 -0.08 -33.02 -3.61
N GLU A 176 0.69 -32.74 -4.67
CA GLU A 176 1.64 -31.62 -4.76
C GLU A 176 1.27 -30.71 -5.93
N ILE A 177 1.71 -29.44 -5.88
CA ILE A 177 1.62 -28.50 -7.00
C ILE A 177 2.73 -28.86 -7.98
N SER A 178 2.40 -29.55 -9.07
CA SER A 178 3.36 -30.23 -9.98
C SER A 178 4.36 -29.26 -10.66
N GLY A 179 4.04 -27.96 -10.72
CA GLY A 179 4.94 -26.95 -11.26
C GLY A 179 6.05 -26.51 -10.30
N ILE A 180 6.05 -26.97 -9.04
CA ILE A 180 7.12 -26.67 -8.09
C ILE A 180 7.91 -27.95 -7.84
N THR A 181 9.20 -27.95 -8.20
CA THR A 181 10.12 -29.05 -7.91
C THR A 181 11.28 -28.53 -7.06
N THR A 182 11.66 -29.31 -6.05
CA THR A 182 12.69 -28.91 -5.09
C THR A 182 13.68 -30.05 -4.85
N ASN A 183 14.92 -29.70 -4.53
CA ASN A 183 15.94 -30.64 -4.09
C ASN A 183 16.65 -30.07 -2.85
N ASP A 184 16.45 -30.71 -1.71
CA ASP A 184 17.01 -30.24 -0.43
C ASP A 184 18.54 -30.37 -0.35
N GLN A 185 19.16 -31.34 -1.07
CA GLN A 185 20.61 -31.54 -1.07
C GLN A 185 21.32 -30.46 -1.89
N SER A 186 20.88 -30.24 -3.13
CA SER A 186 21.42 -29.19 -4.01
C SER A 186 20.85 -27.80 -3.69
N ARG A 187 19.77 -27.72 -2.90
CA ARG A 187 19.04 -26.51 -2.51
C ARG A 187 18.31 -25.84 -3.69
N ASP A 188 18.06 -26.59 -4.77
CA ASP A 188 17.46 -26.07 -5.99
C ASP A 188 15.93 -26.01 -5.87
N ILE A 189 15.37 -24.94 -6.44
CA ILE A 189 13.92 -24.72 -6.58
C ILE A 189 13.66 -24.40 -8.04
N THR A 190 12.75 -25.15 -8.67
CA THR A 190 12.27 -24.83 -10.02
C THR A 190 10.76 -24.61 -9.97
N ILE A 191 10.31 -23.49 -10.53
CA ILE A 191 8.91 -23.11 -10.61
C ILE A 191 8.52 -23.00 -12.09
N LYS A 192 7.45 -23.69 -12.49
CA LYS A 192 6.91 -23.65 -13.85
C LYS A 192 5.53 -23.01 -13.86
N LEU A 193 5.35 -22.02 -14.72
CA LEU A 193 4.10 -21.31 -14.95
C LEU A 193 3.37 -21.87 -16.18
N THR A 194 2.06 -21.80 -16.19
CA THR A 194 1.21 -22.15 -17.34
C THR A 194 1.39 -21.16 -18.50
N GLN A 195 1.64 -19.88 -18.17
CA GLN A 195 1.95 -18.80 -19.12
C GLN A 195 2.98 -17.85 -18.53
N ALA A 196 3.65 -17.07 -19.36
CA ALA A 196 4.55 -16.01 -18.91
C ALA A 196 3.78 -15.00 -18.02
N GLN A 197 4.48 -14.45 -17.02
CA GLN A 197 3.90 -13.51 -16.07
C GLN A 197 4.97 -12.50 -15.63
N GLY A 198 4.85 -11.24 -16.08
CA GLY A 198 5.88 -10.22 -15.90
C GLY A 198 6.12 -9.79 -14.45
N ASP A 199 5.10 -9.88 -13.60
CA ASP A 199 5.19 -9.53 -12.17
C ASP A 199 5.56 -10.71 -11.26
N PHE A 200 5.82 -11.91 -11.80
CA PHE A 200 6.00 -13.11 -10.95
C PHE A 200 7.18 -13.01 -10.00
N GLN A 201 8.25 -12.29 -10.37
CA GLN A 201 9.37 -12.04 -9.45
C GLN A 201 8.93 -11.18 -8.25
N ASN A 202 8.06 -10.19 -8.47
CA ASN A 202 7.47 -9.39 -7.39
C ASN A 202 6.60 -10.25 -6.46
N ILE A 203 5.81 -11.17 -7.02
CA ILE A 203 5.01 -12.12 -6.24
C ILE A 203 5.91 -13.00 -5.35
N LEU A 204 7.07 -13.44 -5.85
CA LEU A 204 8.05 -14.18 -5.06
C LEU A 204 8.72 -13.37 -3.95
N ALA A 205 8.55 -12.04 -3.92
CA ALA A 205 9.03 -11.16 -2.86
C ALA A 205 7.94 -10.79 -1.83
N THR A 206 6.69 -11.19 -2.05
CA THR A 206 5.59 -10.92 -1.12
C THR A 206 5.69 -11.76 0.16
N VAL A 207 5.01 -11.29 1.22
CA VAL A 207 4.88 -12.04 2.49
C VAL A 207 4.23 -13.41 2.29
N PHE A 208 3.31 -13.55 1.34
CA PHE A 208 2.69 -14.84 1.00
C PHE A 208 3.69 -15.91 0.54
N ALA A 209 4.81 -15.50 -0.08
CA ALA A 209 5.89 -16.40 -0.49
C ALA A 209 6.91 -16.68 0.63
N GLY A 210 6.69 -16.16 1.84
CA GLY A 210 7.55 -16.35 2.99
C GLY A 210 7.75 -17.83 3.34
N LEU A 211 9.00 -18.28 3.49
CA LEU A 211 9.30 -19.67 3.79
C LEU A 211 8.94 -20.00 5.23
N ILE A 212 8.23 -21.10 5.40
CA ILE A 212 7.81 -21.67 6.69
C ILE A 212 8.20 -23.15 6.76
N PRO A 213 8.43 -23.72 7.96
CA PRO A 213 8.79 -25.12 8.10
C PRO A 213 7.72 -26.06 7.52
N THR A 214 8.13 -27.06 6.76
CA THR A 214 7.25 -28.18 6.37
C THR A 214 6.62 -28.82 7.61
N GLY A 215 5.30 -29.05 7.56
CA GLY A 215 4.51 -29.57 8.68
C GLY A 215 3.91 -28.50 9.59
N THR A 216 4.06 -27.20 9.27
CA THR A 216 3.27 -26.14 9.92
C THR A 216 1.78 -26.43 9.78
N PRO A 217 0.94 -26.34 10.85
CA PRO A 217 -0.47 -26.68 10.77
C PRO A 217 -1.24 -25.85 9.73
N ASN A 218 -2.19 -26.51 9.03
CA ASN A 218 -3.05 -25.88 8.02
C ASN A 218 -4.25 -25.17 8.67
N LYS A 219 -3.97 -24.24 9.54
CA LYS A 219 -4.90 -23.33 10.23
C LYS A 219 -4.14 -22.10 10.66
N ASP A 220 -4.85 -21.06 11.06
CA ASP A 220 -4.25 -19.85 11.62
C ASP A 220 -3.25 -20.17 12.74
N GLN A 221 -2.04 -19.63 12.60
CA GLN A 221 -0.94 -19.78 13.54
C GLN A 221 -0.56 -18.44 14.23
N SER A 222 -1.37 -17.41 14.12
CA SER A 222 -1.06 -16.09 14.69
C SER A 222 -0.75 -16.15 16.20
N THR A 223 -1.52 -16.95 16.95
CA THR A 223 -1.33 -17.15 18.41
C THR A 223 -0.36 -18.28 18.77
N THR A 224 0.11 -19.04 17.77
CA THR A 224 1.16 -20.07 17.91
C THR A 224 2.24 -19.80 16.87
N PRO A 225 3.13 -18.79 17.11
CA PRO A 225 3.99 -18.25 16.08
C PRO A 225 4.82 -19.30 15.35
N ILE A 226 4.79 -19.21 14.01
CA ILE A 226 5.60 -20.06 13.11
C ILE A 226 7.07 -19.66 13.28
N PRO A 227 8.02 -20.61 13.32
CA PRO A 227 9.45 -20.28 13.30
C PRO A 227 9.82 -19.42 12.09
N SER A 228 10.47 -18.31 12.31
CA SER A 228 10.77 -17.26 11.33
C SER A 228 12.10 -17.48 10.61
N THR A 229 12.20 -16.91 9.41
CA THR A 229 13.45 -16.86 8.60
C THR A 229 14.13 -15.50 8.65
N GLY A 230 13.40 -14.45 9.05
CA GLY A 230 13.88 -13.06 9.03
C GLY A 230 14.67 -12.67 10.27
N PRO A 231 15.08 -11.39 10.35
CA PRO A 231 15.84 -10.83 11.48
C PRO A 231 15.10 -10.83 12.80
N TYR A 232 13.77 -10.91 12.77
CA TYR A 232 12.93 -10.99 13.96
C TYR A 232 12.10 -12.26 13.97
N MET A 233 11.61 -12.60 15.17
CA MET A 233 10.61 -13.62 15.41
C MET A 233 9.49 -13.06 16.30
N ILE A 234 8.29 -13.57 16.16
CA ILE A 234 7.15 -13.22 17.01
C ILE A 234 7.37 -13.88 18.38
N GLN A 235 7.46 -13.08 19.43
CA GLN A 235 7.57 -13.56 20.81
C GLN A 235 6.19 -13.82 21.43
N SER A 236 5.26 -12.88 21.22
CA SER A 236 3.90 -12.96 21.75
C SER A 236 2.91 -12.22 20.85
N TYR A 237 1.66 -12.65 20.89
CA TYR A 237 0.54 -11.97 20.24
C TYR A 237 -0.73 -12.11 21.09
N THR A 238 -1.30 -10.97 21.43
CA THR A 238 -2.62 -10.84 22.04
C THR A 238 -3.49 -10.05 21.06
N PRO A 239 -4.44 -10.69 20.36
CA PRO A 239 -5.26 -10.03 19.36
C PRO A 239 -5.87 -8.72 19.84
N ASN A 240 -5.85 -7.71 18.99
CA ASN A 240 -6.37 -6.35 19.24
C ASN A 240 -5.81 -5.64 20.48
N ARG A 241 -4.67 -6.08 21.00
CA ARG A 241 -4.00 -5.45 22.15
C ARG A 241 -2.53 -5.17 21.92
N GLU A 242 -1.75 -6.22 21.67
CA GLU A 242 -0.29 -6.10 21.58
C GLU A 242 0.32 -7.30 20.86
N PHE A 243 1.39 -7.07 20.13
CA PHE A 243 2.32 -8.12 19.73
C PHE A 243 3.77 -7.65 19.89
N VAL A 244 4.65 -8.62 20.08
CA VAL A 244 6.06 -8.35 20.35
C VAL A 244 6.93 -9.14 19.38
N LEU A 245 7.84 -8.44 18.72
CA LEU A 245 8.90 -9.03 17.90
C LEU A 245 10.23 -8.90 18.64
N VAL A 246 11.02 -9.97 18.63
CA VAL A 246 12.38 -9.99 19.18
C VAL A 246 13.37 -10.51 18.15
N ARG A 247 14.66 -10.19 18.31
CA ARG A 247 15.70 -10.66 17.38
C ARG A 247 15.65 -12.18 17.24
N ASN A 248 15.76 -12.64 16.01
CA ASN A 248 15.97 -14.04 15.70
C ASN A 248 17.46 -14.39 15.94
N PRO A 249 17.78 -15.26 16.92
CA PRO A 249 19.17 -15.58 17.28
C PRO A 249 19.92 -16.35 16.18
N ASN A 250 19.20 -16.92 15.22
CA ASN A 250 19.78 -17.71 14.13
C ASN A 250 19.88 -16.93 12.81
N PHE A 251 19.36 -15.69 12.77
CA PHE A 251 19.46 -14.84 11.58
C PHE A 251 20.90 -14.37 11.37
N LYS A 252 21.34 -14.40 10.11
CA LYS A 252 22.63 -13.84 9.68
C LYS A 252 22.37 -12.75 8.66
N PRO A 253 22.77 -11.49 8.94
CA PRO A 253 22.62 -10.40 7.99
C PRO A 253 23.34 -10.69 6.66
N THR A 254 22.77 -10.17 5.60
CA THR A 254 23.35 -10.15 4.25
C THR A 254 23.39 -8.71 3.74
N GLU A 255 24.00 -8.49 2.59
CA GLU A 255 23.97 -7.18 1.92
C GLU A 255 22.53 -6.72 1.67
N ASN A 256 21.67 -7.64 1.23
CA ASN A 256 20.28 -7.34 0.86
C ASN A 256 19.30 -7.33 2.05
N VAL A 257 19.60 -8.05 3.12
CA VAL A 257 18.81 -8.06 4.36
C VAL A 257 19.76 -7.70 5.51
N PRO A 258 19.92 -6.40 5.79
CA PRO A 258 20.94 -5.89 6.69
C PRO A 258 20.66 -6.21 8.17
N ALA A 259 21.67 -5.98 9.00
CA ALA A 259 21.52 -6.01 10.45
C ALA A 259 20.52 -4.94 10.93
N THR A 260 19.82 -5.24 12.02
CA THR A 260 18.74 -4.44 12.57
C THR A 260 19.15 -3.67 13.82
N ASN A 261 18.51 -2.53 14.11
CA ASN A 261 18.86 -1.67 15.21
C ASN A 261 18.10 -2.02 16.52
N PRO A 262 16.75 -2.13 16.58
CA PRO A 262 16.06 -2.52 17.80
C PRO A 262 16.34 -3.98 18.20
N ASP A 263 16.52 -4.25 19.50
CA ASP A 263 16.57 -5.63 20.00
C ASP A 263 15.18 -6.25 20.08
N LYS A 264 14.19 -5.40 20.36
CA LYS A 264 12.78 -5.75 20.47
C LYS A 264 11.93 -4.65 19.83
N MET A 265 10.78 -5.03 19.28
CA MET A 265 9.72 -4.13 18.84
C MET A 265 8.42 -4.52 19.56
N THR A 266 7.78 -3.55 20.21
CA THR A 266 6.49 -3.74 20.89
C THR A 266 5.44 -2.93 20.17
N PHE A 267 4.46 -3.60 19.58
CA PHE A 267 3.34 -2.99 18.88
C PHE A 267 2.11 -2.99 19.78
N LYS A 268 1.75 -1.82 20.28
CA LYS A 268 0.58 -1.64 21.14
C LYS A 268 -0.57 -1.06 20.33
N ILE A 269 -1.74 -1.69 20.40
CA ILE A 269 -2.93 -1.22 19.70
C ILE A 269 -3.63 -0.15 20.53
N VAL A 270 -3.87 1.00 19.93
CA VAL A 270 -4.60 2.15 20.50
C VAL A 270 -5.51 2.67 19.39
N GLU A 271 -6.81 2.57 19.52
CA GLU A 271 -7.76 2.89 18.43
C GLU A 271 -8.03 4.39 18.29
N ASP A 272 -7.77 5.19 19.33
CA ASP A 272 -8.01 6.64 19.34
C ASP A 272 -6.77 7.40 18.87
N ASP A 273 -6.86 8.06 17.71
CA ASP A 273 -5.75 8.79 17.08
C ASP A 273 -5.18 9.90 17.99
N SER A 274 -6.02 10.58 18.78
CA SER A 274 -5.56 11.65 19.68
C SER A 274 -4.84 11.09 20.90
N ALA A 275 -5.29 9.95 21.43
CA ALA A 275 -4.62 9.26 22.54
C ALA A 275 -3.28 8.68 22.10
N ALA A 276 -3.21 8.11 20.89
CA ALA A 276 -1.98 7.59 20.29
C ALA A 276 -0.92 8.69 20.14
N LEU A 277 -1.29 9.80 19.50
CA LEU A 277 -0.43 10.97 19.35
C LEU A 277 0.08 11.46 20.71
N GLN A 278 -0.79 11.54 21.73
CA GLN A 278 -0.40 12.02 23.05
C GLN A 278 0.57 11.07 23.76
N GLN A 279 0.41 9.74 23.60
CA GLN A 279 1.36 8.75 24.16
C GLN A 279 2.77 8.97 23.57
N VAL A 280 2.89 9.23 22.26
CA VAL A 280 4.20 9.47 21.64
C VAL A 280 4.78 10.83 22.05
N ILE A 281 3.96 11.88 22.13
CA ILE A 281 4.40 13.19 22.65
C ILE A 281 4.94 13.08 24.09
N ASN A 282 4.33 12.24 24.92
CA ASN A 282 4.73 12.01 26.32
C ASN A 282 5.94 11.06 26.45
N GLY A 283 6.42 10.44 25.37
CA GLY A 283 7.50 9.46 25.39
C GLY A 283 7.07 8.06 25.90
N GLU A 284 5.76 7.79 25.96
CA GLU A 284 5.22 6.46 26.30
C GLU A 284 5.28 5.49 25.09
N GLY A 285 5.24 6.04 23.85
CA GLY A 285 5.54 5.39 22.57
C GLY A 285 6.74 6.06 21.92
N ASP A 286 7.37 5.36 20.97
CA ASP A 286 8.48 5.88 20.19
C ASP A 286 8.03 6.29 18.78
N TYR A 287 6.95 5.70 18.26
CA TYR A 287 6.39 5.94 16.92
C TYR A 287 4.86 5.79 16.93
N ASP A 288 4.19 6.72 16.24
CA ASP A 288 2.75 6.72 16.02
C ASP A 288 2.44 6.38 14.56
N PHE A 289 1.75 5.26 14.35
CA PHE A 289 1.30 4.80 13.02
C PHE A 289 -0.03 5.44 12.59
N HIS A 290 -0.66 6.22 13.46
CA HIS A 290 -1.95 6.85 13.15
C HIS A 290 -1.81 8.06 12.23
N PRO A 291 -2.85 8.40 11.47
CA PRO A 291 -2.94 9.73 10.91
C PRO A 291 -3.00 10.77 12.03
N ILE A 292 -2.24 11.85 11.92
CA ILE A 292 -2.39 12.96 12.86
C ILE A 292 -3.80 13.55 12.71
N PRO A 293 -4.58 13.70 13.81
CA PRO A 293 -5.89 14.33 13.75
C PRO A 293 -5.85 15.69 13.04
N VAL A 294 -6.79 15.90 12.12
CA VAL A 294 -6.77 17.08 11.19
C VAL A 294 -6.72 18.41 11.96
N ASP A 295 -7.44 18.51 13.07
CA ASP A 295 -7.46 19.69 13.94
C ASP A 295 -6.14 19.90 14.72
N ARG A 296 -5.33 18.85 14.88
CA ARG A 296 -4.04 18.88 15.58
C ARG A 296 -2.85 19.08 14.64
N LEU A 297 -3.00 18.79 13.35
CA LEU A 297 -1.90 18.71 12.37
C LEU A 297 -1.06 19.99 12.32
N ALA A 298 -1.68 21.15 12.20
CA ALA A 298 -0.95 22.42 12.13
C ALA A 298 -0.12 22.69 13.39
N GLY A 299 -0.68 22.40 14.58
CA GLY A 299 0.03 22.54 15.86
C GLY A 299 1.19 21.55 15.99
N VAL A 300 1.02 20.32 15.52
CA VAL A 300 2.07 19.30 15.51
C VAL A 300 3.19 19.70 14.56
N GLN A 301 2.87 20.15 13.35
CA GLN A 301 3.86 20.65 12.39
C GLN A 301 4.68 21.83 12.94
N GLN A 302 4.02 22.77 13.60
CA GLN A 302 4.69 23.93 14.18
C GLN A 302 5.60 23.59 15.36
N LYS A 303 5.14 22.70 16.27
CA LYS A 303 5.83 22.42 17.53
C LYS A 303 6.81 21.25 17.44
N TYR A 304 6.53 20.28 16.60
CA TYR A 304 7.24 18.99 16.54
C TYR A 304 7.68 18.63 15.10
N GLY A 305 7.94 19.65 14.24
CA GLY A 305 8.24 19.43 12.82
C GLY A 305 9.39 18.46 12.54
N ASP A 306 10.44 18.46 13.39
CA ASP A 306 11.57 17.54 13.26
C ASP A 306 11.20 16.07 13.52
N GLN A 307 10.15 15.85 14.32
CA GLN A 307 9.63 14.54 14.69
C GLN A 307 8.57 14.02 13.69
N LEU A 308 8.06 14.91 12.82
CA LEU A 308 7.03 14.58 11.85
C LEU A 308 7.63 14.39 10.46
N LYS A 309 7.30 13.26 9.82
CA LYS A 309 7.59 13.00 8.40
C LYS A 309 6.27 12.88 7.65
N ILE A 310 6.19 13.51 6.48
CA ILE A 310 5.03 13.41 5.58
C ILE A 310 5.51 12.74 4.30
N TYR A 311 4.79 11.73 3.84
CA TYR A 311 5.13 10.97 2.64
C TYR A 311 3.89 10.57 1.85
N THR A 312 4.10 10.17 0.59
CA THR A 312 3.03 9.74 -0.32
C THR A 312 3.28 8.30 -0.73
N PRO A 313 2.61 7.31 -0.10
CA PRO A 313 2.66 5.93 -0.59
C PRO A 313 1.87 5.80 -1.89
N ALA A 314 2.13 4.74 -2.65
CA ALA A 314 1.29 4.40 -3.81
C ALA A 314 -0.07 3.90 -3.33
N ASN A 315 -1.06 4.78 -3.37
CA ASN A 315 -2.42 4.49 -2.93
C ASN A 315 -3.45 5.23 -3.79
N THR A 316 -4.65 4.65 -3.88
CA THR A 316 -5.83 5.31 -4.46
C THR A 316 -7.06 5.01 -3.61
N TYR A 317 -7.73 6.06 -3.18
CA TYR A 317 -9.01 6.02 -2.47
C TYR A 317 -10.14 6.19 -3.47
N TYR A 318 -11.12 5.31 -3.43
CA TYR A 318 -12.21 5.29 -4.41
C TYR A 318 -13.52 4.82 -3.80
N TYR A 319 -14.61 5.07 -4.48
CA TYR A 319 -15.86 4.37 -4.22
C TYR A 319 -15.98 3.23 -5.23
N PHE A 320 -16.17 2.00 -4.73
CA PHE A 320 -16.57 0.90 -5.58
C PHE A 320 -18.05 1.04 -5.93
N MET A 321 -18.40 0.60 -7.13
CA MET A 321 -19.78 0.51 -7.63
C MET A 321 -19.96 -0.88 -8.21
N ASN A 322 -20.80 -1.72 -7.58
CA ASN A 322 -20.94 -3.10 -7.98
C ASN A 322 -21.67 -3.22 -9.33
N ASN A 323 -20.92 -3.50 -10.37
CA ASN A 323 -21.39 -3.54 -11.76
C ASN A 323 -22.41 -4.68 -12.04
N ARG A 324 -22.62 -5.60 -11.10
CA ARG A 324 -23.61 -6.68 -11.18
C ARG A 324 -24.93 -6.37 -10.49
N ILE A 325 -25.02 -5.24 -9.78
CA ILE A 325 -26.16 -4.88 -8.94
C ILE A 325 -26.80 -3.60 -9.46
N LYS A 326 -28.13 -3.63 -9.67
CA LYS A 326 -28.89 -2.41 -9.99
C LYS A 326 -28.81 -1.42 -8.82
N PRO A 327 -28.68 -0.12 -9.16
CA PRO A 327 -28.67 0.49 -10.48
C PRO A 327 -27.28 0.61 -11.11
N PHE A 328 -26.19 0.11 -10.46
CA PHE A 328 -24.80 0.30 -10.89
C PHE A 328 -24.37 -0.62 -12.04
N ASP A 329 -25.22 -1.54 -12.48
CA ASP A 329 -25.07 -2.29 -13.75
C ASP A 329 -25.17 -1.37 -14.99
N ASN A 330 -25.74 -0.18 -14.84
CA ASN A 330 -25.87 0.83 -15.89
C ASN A 330 -24.70 1.82 -15.86
N VAL A 331 -23.95 1.90 -16.96
CA VAL A 331 -22.77 2.80 -17.08
C VAL A 331 -23.14 4.27 -16.86
N LYS A 332 -24.33 4.74 -17.31
CA LYS A 332 -24.77 6.12 -17.08
C LYS A 332 -24.92 6.45 -15.58
N VAL A 333 -25.36 5.47 -14.79
CA VAL A 333 -25.44 5.61 -13.35
C VAL A 333 -24.04 5.75 -12.75
N ARG A 334 -23.09 4.93 -13.15
CA ARG A 334 -21.71 4.99 -12.66
C ARG A 334 -21.03 6.31 -13.07
N GLN A 335 -21.27 6.77 -14.29
CA GLN A 335 -20.80 8.08 -14.76
C GLN A 335 -21.44 9.23 -13.96
N ALA A 336 -22.74 9.12 -13.64
CA ALA A 336 -23.42 10.11 -12.80
C ALA A 336 -22.78 10.22 -11.41
N VAL A 337 -22.43 9.10 -10.78
CA VAL A 337 -21.71 9.11 -9.50
C VAL A 337 -20.38 9.84 -9.63
N ASN A 338 -19.59 9.56 -10.68
CA ASN A 338 -18.32 10.24 -10.92
C ASN A 338 -18.49 11.77 -11.11
N TYR A 339 -19.52 12.23 -11.84
CA TYR A 339 -19.83 13.65 -11.97
C TYR A 339 -20.36 14.29 -10.68
N ALA A 340 -20.94 13.50 -9.76
CA ALA A 340 -21.47 14.02 -8.51
C ALA A 340 -20.41 14.23 -7.42
N ILE A 341 -19.20 13.73 -7.60
CA ILE A 341 -18.13 13.80 -6.61
C ILE A 341 -17.30 15.06 -6.81
N ASP A 342 -17.37 16.00 -5.85
CA ASP A 342 -16.38 17.08 -5.73
C ASP A 342 -15.14 16.54 -5.01
N ARG A 343 -14.15 16.16 -5.80
CA ARG A 343 -12.88 15.60 -5.29
C ARG A 343 -12.11 16.58 -4.43
N ASN A 344 -12.22 17.89 -4.72
CA ASN A 344 -11.61 18.93 -3.88
C ASN A 344 -12.29 19.05 -2.51
N ALA A 345 -13.60 18.78 -2.42
CA ALA A 345 -14.27 18.70 -1.14
C ALA A 345 -13.82 17.49 -0.32
N LEU A 346 -13.65 16.33 -0.97
CA LEU A 346 -13.20 15.10 -0.32
C LEU A 346 -11.76 15.21 0.21
N VAL A 347 -10.82 15.77 -0.57
CA VAL A 347 -9.43 15.92 -0.09
C VAL A 347 -9.32 16.85 1.11
N ARG A 348 -10.24 17.82 1.28
CA ARG A 348 -10.27 18.65 2.48
C ARG A 348 -10.59 17.89 3.76
N LEU A 349 -11.30 16.74 3.66
CA LEU A 349 -11.56 15.87 4.81
C LEU A 349 -10.28 15.27 5.41
N TYR A 350 -9.19 15.26 4.63
CA TYR A 350 -7.88 14.76 5.05
C TYR A 350 -6.89 15.89 5.45
N GLY A 351 -7.40 17.07 5.81
CA GLY A 351 -6.58 18.18 6.31
C GLY A 351 -5.54 18.72 5.31
N GLY A 352 -5.78 18.53 4.01
CA GLY A 352 -4.81 18.91 2.96
C GLY A 352 -3.76 17.83 2.66
N LEU A 353 -3.75 16.71 3.40
CA LEU A 353 -2.87 15.56 3.16
C LEU A 353 -3.47 14.61 2.11
N ALA A 354 -3.93 15.14 0.99
CA ALA A 354 -4.41 14.36 -0.15
C ALA A 354 -4.42 15.21 -1.42
N SER A 355 -4.30 14.54 -2.56
CA SER A 355 -4.47 15.13 -3.88
C SER A 355 -5.69 14.51 -4.58
N PRO A 356 -6.51 15.31 -5.29
CA PRO A 356 -7.66 14.77 -6.01
C PRO A 356 -7.22 13.94 -7.22
N THR A 357 -7.89 12.82 -7.48
CA THR A 357 -7.59 11.96 -8.61
C THR A 357 -8.85 11.42 -9.29
N GLU A 358 -8.74 11.17 -10.60
CA GLU A 358 -9.69 10.39 -11.41
C GLU A 358 -9.06 9.11 -11.95
N ASN A 359 -7.81 8.83 -11.55
CA ASN A 359 -7.04 7.69 -12.03
C ASN A 359 -7.15 6.49 -11.07
N ILE A 360 -7.00 5.31 -11.64
CA ILE A 360 -6.79 4.07 -10.90
C ILE A 360 -5.37 4.05 -10.34
N LEU A 361 -4.36 4.24 -11.21
CA LEU A 361 -2.96 4.32 -10.79
C LEU A 361 -2.68 5.65 -10.06
N PRO A 362 -1.92 5.62 -8.96
CA PRO A 362 -1.47 6.85 -8.29
C PRO A 362 -0.31 7.54 -9.04
N PRO A 363 -0.09 8.84 -8.79
CA PRO A 363 0.97 9.63 -9.47
C PRO A 363 2.40 9.12 -9.25
N THR A 364 2.62 8.21 -8.32
CA THR A 364 3.92 7.58 -8.06
C THR A 364 4.31 6.54 -9.10
N TYR A 365 3.37 6.13 -9.96
CA TYR A 365 3.63 5.16 -11.03
C TYR A 365 4.11 5.85 -12.31
N PRO A 366 5.15 5.32 -12.99
CA PRO A 366 5.60 5.85 -14.30
C PRO A 366 4.50 5.83 -15.37
N GLN A 367 3.52 4.92 -15.25
CA GLN A 367 2.40 4.76 -16.16
C GLN A 367 1.26 5.76 -15.91
N TYR A 368 1.37 6.59 -14.86
CA TYR A 368 0.35 7.58 -14.54
C TYR A 368 0.20 8.64 -15.63
N LYS A 369 -1.02 8.82 -16.13
CA LYS A 369 -1.38 9.90 -17.04
C LYS A 369 -2.68 10.53 -16.53
N LYS A 370 -2.61 11.77 -16.04
CA LYS A 370 -3.74 12.45 -15.42
C LYS A 370 -4.96 12.50 -16.34
N HIS A 371 -6.10 12.05 -15.85
CA HIS A 371 -7.40 12.16 -16.50
C HIS A 371 -8.17 13.39 -16.05
N ASN A 372 -9.13 13.83 -16.85
CA ASN A 372 -10.11 14.87 -16.53
C ASN A 372 -11.44 14.54 -17.23
N LEU A 373 -11.99 13.38 -16.92
CA LEU A 373 -13.19 12.82 -17.57
C LEU A 373 -14.48 13.29 -16.90
N TYR A 374 -14.43 13.51 -15.58
CA TYR A 374 -15.61 13.75 -14.75
C TYR A 374 -15.46 15.00 -13.89
N PRO A 375 -15.37 16.22 -14.49
CA PRO A 375 -15.40 17.44 -13.69
C PRO A 375 -16.71 17.52 -12.92
N PHE A 376 -16.64 17.94 -11.66
CA PHE A 376 -17.81 18.01 -10.76
C PHE A 376 -18.97 18.75 -11.39
N ASN A 377 -20.12 18.08 -11.55
CA ASN A 377 -21.31 18.64 -12.18
C ASN A 377 -22.58 17.90 -11.74
N LEU A 378 -23.21 18.38 -10.68
CA LEU A 378 -24.45 17.79 -10.13
C LEU A 378 -25.62 17.83 -11.12
N GLN A 379 -25.69 18.85 -12.00
CA GLN A 379 -26.75 18.95 -12.99
C GLN A 379 -26.63 17.85 -14.02
N LYS A 380 -25.41 17.63 -14.55
CA LYS A 380 -25.11 16.51 -15.46
C LYS A 380 -25.38 15.16 -14.82
N ALA A 381 -24.98 15.00 -13.56
CA ALA A 381 -25.23 13.77 -12.80
C ALA A 381 -26.74 13.48 -12.69
N LYS A 382 -27.56 14.47 -12.30
CA LYS A 382 -29.02 14.34 -12.26
C LYS A 382 -29.63 13.93 -13.59
N GLN A 383 -29.19 14.56 -14.67
CA GLN A 383 -29.67 14.23 -16.03
C GLN A 383 -29.37 12.76 -16.39
N LEU A 384 -28.17 12.27 -16.07
CA LEU A 384 -27.80 10.88 -16.32
C LEU A 384 -28.63 9.89 -15.49
N ILE A 385 -28.92 10.20 -14.22
CA ILE A 385 -29.79 9.39 -13.35
C ILE A 385 -31.22 9.34 -13.90
N GLN A 386 -31.76 10.46 -14.36
CA GLN A 386 -33.09 10.53 -15.00
C GLN A 386 -33.12 9.71 -16.30
N GLN A 387 -32.10 9.85 -17.16
CA GLN A 387 -31.99 9.08 -18.40
C GLN A 387 -31.86 7.58 -18.16
N ALA A 388 -31.25 7.19 -17.04
CA ALA A 388 -31.11 5.80 -16.64
C ALA A 388 -32.39 5.24 -15.97
N GLY A 389 -33.41 6.07 -15.69
CA GLY A 389 -34.60 5.67 -14.96
C GLY A 389 -34.33 5.29 -13.51
N ALA A 390 -33.25 5.81 -12.91
CA ALA A 390 -32.79 5.42 -11.58
C ALA A 390 -33.20 6.40 -10.47
N THR A 391 -33.99 7.43 -10.79
CA THR A 391 -34.48 8.40 -9.81
C THR A 391 -35.35 7.72 -8.75
N GLY A 392 -35.12 8.03 -7.48
CA GLY A 392 -35.85 7.47 -6.34
C GLY A 392 -35.43 6.05 -5.93
N THR A 393 -34.42 5.46 -6.61
CA THR A 393 -33.89 4.15 -6.24
C THR A 393 -33.25 4.21 -4.85
N GLU A 394 -33.57 3.24 -3.99
CA GLU A 394 -32.91 3.07 -2.70
C GLU A 394 -31.55 2.38 -2.90
N VAL A 395 -30.51 2.92 -2.23
CA VAL A 395 -29.16 2.35 -2.26
C VAL A 395 -28.53 2.40 -0.86
N GLU A 396 -27.85 1.33 -0.47
CA GLU A 396 -27.02 1.32 0.73
C GLU A 396 -25.59 1.75 0.37
N VAL A 397 -25.07 2.73 1.10
CA VAL A 397 -23.69 3.24 0.98
C VAL A 397 -22.87 2.62 2.10
N TRP A 398 -21.95 1.74 1.73
CA TRP A 398 -21.18 0.93 2.66
C TRP A 398 -19.90 1.63 3.10
N GLY A 399 -19.65 1.63 4.42
CA GLY A 399 -18.42 2.15 5.03
C GLY A 399 -18.13 1.45 6.35
N SER A 400 -16.92 1.66 6.86
CA SER A 400 -16.54 1.23 8.21
C SER A 400 -16.69 2.37 9.23
N ASN A 401 -16.70 2.02 10.51
CA ASN A 401 -16.74 2.97 11.63
C ASN A 401 -15.45 3.78 11.84
N ARG A 402 -14.41 3.60 11.00
CA ARG A 402 -13.23 4.47 11.01
C ARG A 402 -13.51 5.80 10.33
N GLU A 403 -13.00 6.89 10.89
CA GLU A 403 -13.21 8.25 10.38
C GLU A 403 -12.80 8.39 8.90
N THR A 404 -11.69 7.75 8.52
CA THR A 404 -11.15 7.75 7.14
C THR A 404 -12.06 7.09 6.11
N SER A 405 -13.00 6.25 6.55
CA SER A 405 -14.04 5.60 5.73
C SER A 405 -15.40 6.28 5.92
N GLN A 406 -15.78 6.57 7.17
CA GLN A 406 -17.11 7.06 7.51
C GLN A 406 -17.40 8.43 6.91
N LYS A 407 -16.52 9.43 7.10
CA LYS A 407 -16.73 10.77 6.55
C LYS A 407 -16.85 10.80 5.01
N PRO A 408 -16.01 10.10 4.24
CA PRO A 408 -16.20 9.97 2.79
C PRO A 408 -17.53 9.35 2.38
N VAL A 409 -18.04 8.31 3.07
CA VAL A 409 -19.32 7.72 2.70
C VAL A 409 -20.52 8.56 3.13
N GLU A 410 -20.43 9.33 4.21
CA GLU A 410 -21.42 10.34 4.57
C GLU A 410 -21.51 11.43 3.48
N TYR A 411 -20.36 11.90 3.00
CA TYR A 411 -20.31 12.80 1.84
C TYR A 411 -20.94 12.16 0.60
N LEU A 412 -20.60 10.91 0.29
CA LEU A 412 -21.16 10.21 -0.86
C LEU A 412 -22.67 10.07 -0.75
N GLN A 413 -23.20 9.70 0.41
CA GLN A 413 -24.64 9.62 0.67
C GLN A 413 -25.34 10.95 0.33
N ASP A 414 -24.79 12.07 0.80
CA ASP A 414 -25.34 13.40 0.51
C ASP A 414 -25.36 13.70 -0.99
N GLN A 415 -24.26 13.39 -1.71
CA GLN A 415 -24.21 13.60 -3.16
C GLN A 415 -25.21 12.70 -3.91
N LEU A 416 -25.32 11.44 -3.53
CA LEU A 416 -26.29 10.52 -4.14
C LEU A 416 -27.73 11.00 -3.93
N ASN A 417 -28.06 11.49 -2.75
CA ASN A 417 -29.39 12.07 -2.49
C ASN A 417 -29.63 13.34 -3.34
N LYS A 418 -28.60 14.19 -3.50
CA LYS A 418 -28.69 15.39 -4.36
C LYS A 418 -28.95 15.07 -5.83
N ILE A 419 -28.48 13.93 -6.33
CA ILE A 419 -28.69 13.53 -7.73
C ILE A 419 -29.93 12.67 -7.94
N GLY A 420 -30.68 12.34 -6.86
CA GLY A 420 -32.02 11.75 -6.96
C GLY A 420 -32.15 10.32 -6.46
N PHE A 421 -31.15 9.74 -5.81
CA PHE A 421 -31.27 8.47 -5.08
C PHE A 421 -31.94 8.67 -3.71
N LYS A 422 -32.29 7.56 -3.07
CA LYS A 422 -32.63 7.45 -1.65
C LYS A 422 -31.51 6.67 -0.96
N ALA A 423 -30.38 7.35 -0.74
CA ALA A 423 -29.18 6.73 -0.19
C ALA A 423 -29.24 6.64 1.34
N LYS A 424 -28.88 5.48 1.89
CA LYS A 424 -28.79 5.19 3.32
C LYS A 424 -27.41 4.68 3.67
N LEU A 425 -26.87 5.10 4.80
CA LEU A 425 -25.57 4.60 5.28
C LEU A 425 -25.69 3.17 5.80
N LYS A 426 -24.67 2.39 5.53
CA LYS A 426 -24.42 1.06 6.09
C LYS A 426 -23.02 1.03 6.69
N ILE A 427 -22.91 1.46 7.93
CA ILE A 427 -21.63 1.47 8.66
C ILE A 427 -21.49 0.16 9.43
N ILE A 428 -20.36 -0.51 9.26
CA ILE A 428 -20.02 -1.75 9.94
C ILE A 428 -18.64 -1.64 10.62
N ASP A 429 -18.33 -2.59 11.46
CA ASP A 429 -17.05 -2.63 12.16
C ASP A 429 -15.87 -2.75 11.18
N ALA A 430 -14.81 -1.98 11.41
CA ALA A 430 -13.65 -1.93 10.53
C ALA A 430 -12.92 -3.27 10.43
N SER A 431 -12.93 -4.07 11.49
CA SER A 431 -12.23 -5.38 11.54
C SER A 431 -12.83 -6.41 10.58
N ILE A 432 -14.11 -6.27 10.21
CA ILE A 432 -14.80 -7.18 9.29
C ILE A 432 -15.19 -6.52 7.96
N TYR A 433 -14.88 -5.24 7.77
CA TYR A 433 -15.34 -4.48 6.60
C TYR A 433 -14.89 -5.12 5.29
N TRP A 434 -13.60 -5.35 5.13
CA TRP A 434 -13.02 -5.85 3.89
C TRP A 434 -13.52 -7.26 3.53
N SER A 435 -13.55 -8.17 4.51
CA SER A 435 -14.10 -9.52 4.31
C SER A 435 -15.59 -9.50 3.95
N THR A 436 -16.32 -8.51 4.48
CA THR A 436 -17.76 -8.35 4.21
C THR A 436 -18.01 -7.87 2.79
N ILE A 437 -17.36 -6.77 2.34
CA ILE A 437 -17.57 -6.25 0.97
C ILE A 437 -16.93 -7.15 -0.10
N GLY A 438 -15.90 -7.91 0.25
CA GLY A 438 -15.27 -8.94 -0.60
C GLY A 438 -16.04 -10.26 -0.68
N ASN A 439 -17.19 -10.38 -0.02
CA ASN A 439 -18.06 -11.56 -0.09
C ASN A 439 -19.26 -11.27 -0.99
N GLN A 440 -19.38 -12.01 -2.11
CA GLN A 440 -20.43 -11.80 -3.10
C GLN A 440 -21.86 -11.96 -2.53
N LYS A 441 -22.01 -12.77 -1.47
CA LYS A 441 -23.31 -12.97 -0.79
C LYS A 441 -23.81 -11.71 -0.08
N THR A 442 -22.90 -10.81 0.29
CA THR A 442 -23.24 -9.54 0.94
C THR A 442 -24.00 -8.59 0.02
N LYS A 443 -23.71 -8.64 -1.29
CA LYS A 443 -24.30 -7.77 -2.31
C LYS A 443 -24.11 -6.28 -2.03
N ALA A 444 -22.94 -5.90 -1.49
CA ALA A 444 -22.60 -4.49 -1.30
C ALA A 444 -22.65 -3.76 -2.65
N ALA A 445 -23.48 -2.70 -2.73
CA ALA A 445 -23.80 -2.06 -4.01
C ALA A 445 -22.84 -0.91 -4.35
N ILE A 446 -22.55 -0.04 -3.38
CA ILE A 446 -21.62 1.08 -3.50
C ILE A 446 -21.02 1.37 -2.12
N GLY A 447 -19.77 1.78 -2.06
CA GLY A 447 -19.16 2.11 -0.78
C GLY A 447 -17.69 2.53 -0.91
N PHE A 448 -17.09 2.74 0.24
CA PHE A 448 -15.68 3.09 0.37
C PHE A 448 -14.77 1.93 -0.01
N ALA A 449 -13.68 2.24 -0.70
CA ALA A 449 -12.53 1.37 -0.82
C ALA A 449 -11.25 2.19 -0.99
N ASP A 450 -10.15 1.55 -0.70
CA ASP A 450 -8.80 2.02 -0.99
C ASP A 450 -7.93 0.87 -1.48
N TRP A 451 -6.80 1.21 -2.05
CA TRP A 451 -5.76 0.26 -2.37
C TRP A 451 -4.40 0.86 -2.12
N PHE A 452 -3.55 0.09 -1.51
CA PHE A 452 -2.12 0.32 -1.38
C PHE A 452 -1.40 -0.77 -2.16
N GLN A 453 -0.35 -0.40 -2.89
CA GLN A 453 0.35 -1.39 -3.69
C GLN A 453 0.95 -2.51 -2.83
N ASP A 454 0.76 -3.75 -3.29
CA ASP A 454 1.41 -4.94 -2.73
C ASP A 454 2.85 -5.08 -3.26
N TYR A 455 3.04 -4.70 -4.54
CA TYR A 455 4.31 -4.69 -5.25
C TYR A 455 4.28 -3.66 -6.39
N PRO A 456 5.45 -3.16 -6.84
CA PRO A 456 5.52 -2.01 -7.75
C PRO A 456 5.31 -2.42 -9.22
N HIS A 457 4.11 -2.90 -9.57
CA HIS A 457 3.76 -3.27 -10.93
C HIS A 457 2.28 -2.95 -11.22
N PRO A 458 1.88 -2.47 -12.42
CA PRO A 458 0.49 -2.16 -12.74
C PRO A 458 -0.49 -3.34 -12.60
N LEU A 459 -0.02 -4.58 -12.75
CA LEU A 459 -0.84 -5.77 -12.54
C LEU A 459 -1.41 -5.86 -11.12
N ASP A 460 -0.73 -5.30 -10.13
CA ASP A 460 -1.23 -5.19 -8.76
C ASP A 460 -2.54 -4.39 -8.66
N TRP A 461 -2.75 -3.47 -9.58
CA TRP A 461 -3.95 -2.64 -9.68
C TRP A 461 -4.99 -3.26 -10.61
N PHE A 462 -4.59 -3.52 -11.85
CA PHE A 462 -5.54 -3.90 -12.90
C PHE A 462 -5.94 -5.38 -12.85
N ASP A 463 -4.99 -6.29 -12.64
CA ASP A 463 -5.29 -7.74 -12.57
C ASP A 463 -5.98 -8.09 -11.25
N VAL A 464 -5.52 -7.52 -10.12
CA VAL A 464 -6.08 -7.83 -8.79
C VAL A 464 -7.47 -7.23 -8.59
N LEU A 465 -7.69 -5.98 -9.03
CA LEU A 465 -8.86 -5.19 -8.63
C LEU A 465 -9.92 -5.03 -9.73
N LEU A 466 -9.57 -5.23 -11.00
CA LEU A 466 -10.41 -4.84 -12.13
C LEU A 466 -10.50 -5.91 -13.23
N ASN A 467 -9.77 -7.02 -13.09
CA ASN A 467 -9.92 -8.15 -13.99
C ASN A 467 -11.13 -9.01 -13.58
N GLY A 468 -12.09 -9.14 -14.49
CA GLY A 468 -13.30 -9.93 -14.26
C GLY A 468 -13.05 -11.43 -14.08
N ASP A 469 -11.94 -11.95 -14.63
CA ASP A 469 -11.56 -13.36 -14.51
C ASP A 469 -11.01 -13.70 -13.11
N ARG A 470 -10.73 -12.68 -12.28
CA ARG A 470 -10.24 -12.83 -10.90
C ARG A 470 -11.36 -12.78 -9.86
N ILE A 471 -12.60 -12.57 -10.26
CA ILE A 471 -13.74 -12.47 -9.32
C ILE A 471 -14.00 -13.82 -8.66
N THR A 472 -13.95 -13.82 -7.32
CA THR A 472 -14.21 -14.99 -6.46
C THR A 472 -15.45 -14.79 -5.60
N GLU A 473 -16.00 -15.86 -5.03
CA GLU A 473 -17.18 -15.76 -4.14
C GLU A 473 -16.84 -15.09 -2.80
N THR A 474 -15.65 -15.34 -2.27
CA THR A 474 -15.11 -14.77 -1.04
C THR A 474 -13.70 -14.25 -1.31
N HIS A 475 -13.19 -13.36 -0.46
CA HIS A 475 -11.88 -12.71 -0.63
C HIS A 475 -11.71 -12.02 -2.00
N ASN A 476 -12.81 -11.50 -2.54
CA ASN A 476 -12.80 -10.81 -3.81
C ASN A 476 -12.36 -9.36 -3.65
N ASN A 477 -11.19 -9.01 -4.21
CA ASN A 477 -10.67 -7.63 -4.17
C ASN A 477 -11.26 -6.75 -5.29
N ASN A 478 -11.85 -7.35 -6.32
CA ASN A 478 -12.63 -6.61 -7.32
C ASN A 478 -14.02 -6.26 -6.74
N TYR A 479 -14.06 -5.36 -5.74
CA TYR A 479 -15.30 -4.97 -5.06
C TYR A 479 -16.35 -4.39 -6.01
N SER A 480 -15.92 -3.79 -7.12
CA SER A 480 -16.81 -3.30 -8.18
C SER A 480 -17.41 -4.43 -9.03
N ASN A 481 -16.93 -5.64 -8.91
CA ASN A 481 -17.28 -6.74 -9.81
C ASN A 481 -17.19 -6.34 -11.28
N TYR A 482 -16.23 -5.44 -11.60
CA TYR A 482 -15.99 -4.97 -12.94
C TYR A 482 -15.51 -6.13 -13.82
N ASN A 483 -16.16 -6.30 -14.98
CA ASN A 483 -15.88 -7.42 -15.89
C ASN A 483 -16.15 -6.99 -17.32
N ASN A 484 -15.19 -6.34 -17.94
CA ASN A 484 -15.22 -5.94 -19.34
C ASN A 484 -14.27 -6.85 -20.13
N LYS A 485 -14.80 -7.60 -21.10
CA LYS A 485 -14.02 -8.58 -21.89
C LYS A 485 -12.82 -7.97 -22.62
N LYS A 486 -12.94 -6.74 -23.13
CA LYS A 486 -11.84 -6.06 -23.81
C LYS A 486 -10.73 -5.73 -22.82
N VAL A 487 -11.10 -5.19 -21.66
CA VAL A 487 -10.17 -4.89 -20.56
C VAL A 487 -9.50 -6.16 -20.05
N ASN A 488 -10.25 -7.24 -19.78
CA ASN A 488 -9.69 -8.51 -19.35
C ASN A 488 -8.67 -9.06 -20.37
N SER A 489 -8.98 -8.96 -21.67
CA SER A 489 -8.07 -9.40 -22.74
C SER A 489 -6.80 -8.57 -22.80
N GLU A 490 -6.90 -7.25 -22.60
CA GLU A 490 -5.73 -6.36 -22.55
C GLU A 490 -4.86 -6.62 -21.31
N ILE A 491 -5.46 -6.80 -20.15
CA ILE A 491 -4.74 -7.22 -18.94
C ILE A 491 -4.01 -8.55 -19.17
N ALA A 492 -4.68 -9.53 -19.76
CA ALA A 492 -4.08 -10.84 -20.08
C ALA A 492 -2.94 -10.76 -21.10
N SER A 493 -2.98 -9.79 -22.02
CA SER A 493 -1.89 -9.49 -22.95
C SER A 493 -0.71 -8.86 -22.20
N LEU A 494 -0.96 -7.77 -21.46
CA LEU A 494 0.05 -7.03 -20.70
C LEU A 494 0.71 -7.86 -19.60
N LYS A 495 0.01 -8.84 -19.05
CA LYS A 495 0.54 -9.78 -18.05
C LYS A 495 1.70 -10.62 -18.58
N LYS A 496 1.80 -10.81 -19.89
CA LYS A 496 2.88 -11.60 -20.52
C LYS A 496 4.14 -10.78 -20.80
N GLU A 497 4.04 -9.46 -20.72
CA GLU A 497 5.17 -8.57 -20.95
C GLU A 497 6.15 -8.70 -19.76
N ALA A 498 7.39 -9.07 -20.07
CA ALA A 498 8.44 -9.25 -19.04
C ALA A 498 9.03 -7.93 -18.58
N GLU A 499 8.95 -6.89 -19.42
CA GLU A 499 9.55 -5.57 -19.17
C GLU A 499 8.53 -4.45 -19.33
N LEU A 500 8.62 -3.46 -18.48
CA LEU A 500 7.81 -2.24 -18.53
C LEU A 500 8.48 -1.21 -19.44
N THR A 501 8.53 -1.50 -20.75
CA THR A 501 9.00 -0.56 -21.76
C THR A 501 8.07 0.66 -21.89
N ASP A 502 8.50 1.73 -22.56
CA ASP A 502 7.66 2.92 -22.78
C ASP A 502 6.36 2.57 -23.53
N GLU A 503 6.40 1.64 -24.49
CA GLU A 503 5.21 1.14 -25.17
C GLU A 503 4.26 0.43 -24.23
N VAL A 504 4.77 -0.49 -23.41
CA VAL A 504 3.99 -1.24 -22.41
C VAL A 504 3.41 -0.28 -21.37
N ASN A 505 4.20 0.70 -20.91
CA ASN A 505 3.75 1.75 -20.00
C ASN A 505 2.63 2.60 -20.59
N GLY A 506 2.72 2.94 -21.89
CA GLY A 506 1.66 3.64 -22.63
C GLY A 506 0.36 2.85 -22.65
N ARG A 507 0.42 1.53 -22.90
CA ARG A 507 -0.76 0.65 -22.89
C ARG A 507 -1.44 0.58 -21.52
N TRP A 508 -0.68 0.56 -20.42
CA TRP A 508 -1.23 0.64 -19.06
C TRP A 508 -1.93 1.97 -18.79
N ALA A 509 -1.36 3.09 -19.25
CA ALA A 509 -1.98 4.41 -19.12
C ALA A 509 -3.30 4.51 -19.92
N ASP A 510 -3.33 3.95 -21.12
CA ASP A 510 -4.54 3.92 -21.96
C ASP A 510 -5.62 3.00 -21.36
N LEU A 511 -5.21 1.91 -20.70
CA LEU A 511 -6.12 1.00 -20.00
C LEU A 511 -6.79 1.67 -18.79
N ASP A 512 -6.03 2.46 -18.00
CA ASP A 512 -6.59 3.29 -16.91
C ASP A 512 -7.70 4.20 -17.46
N GLU A 513 -7.42 4.93 -18.54
CA GLU A 513 -8.40 5.83 -19.16
C GLU A 513 -9.63 5.08 -19.70
N GLU A 514 -9.45 3.91 -20.32
CA GLU A 514 -10.55 3.09 -20.84
C GLU A 514 -11.49 2.62 -19.71
N ILE A 515 -10.94 2.10 -18.64
CA ILE A 515 -11.73 1.66 -17.47
C ILE A 515 -12.46 2.85 -16.85
N MET A 516 -11.81 4.01 -16.78
CA MET A 516 -12.44 5.21 -16.25
C MET A 516 -13.52 5.78 -17.18
N LYS A 517 -13.42 5.66 -18.51
CA LYS A 517 -14.51 5.99 -19.44
C LYS A 517 -15.75 5.12 -19.22
N ASP A 518 -15.56 3.85 -18.84
CA ASP A 518 -16.63 2.91 -18.45
C ASP A 518 -17.06 3.11 -16.97
N ALA A 519 -16.44 4.05 -16.27
CA ALA A 519 -16.70 4.33 -14.87
C ALA A 519 -16.64 3.07 -13.99
N GLY A 520 -15.62 2.24 -14.15
CA GLY A 520 -15.42 1.00 -13.37
C GLY A 520 -15.28 1.29 -11.87
N TRP A 521 -14.67 2.42 -11.54
CA TRP A 521 -14.54 2.99 -10.20
C TRP A 521 -15.04 4.44 -10.14
N ALA A 522 -15.06 5.00 -8.93
CA ALA A 522 -15.12 6.43 -8.71
C ALA A 522 -13.94 6.86 -7.80
N PRO A 523 -12.71 6.97 -8.36
CA PRO A 523 -11.54 7.42 -7.62
C PRO A 523 -11.70 8.86 -7.18
N TYR A 524 -11.16 9.20 -5.99
CA TYR A 524 -11.30 10.58 -5.52
C TYR A 524 -10.04 11.16 -4.88
N ALA A 525 -9.13 10.34 -4.30
CA ALA A 525 -7.94 10.87 -3.63
C ALA A 525 -6.75 9.92 -3.69
N ASN A 526 -5.54 10.50 -3.79
CA ASN A 526 -4.29 9.88 -3.39
C ASN A 526 -3.84 10.56 -2.09
N ARG A 527 -3.73 9.81 -0.99
CA ARG A 527 -3.46 10.36 0.34
C ARG A 527 -1.97 10.40 0.64
N GLN A 528 -1.59 11.44 1.37
CA GLN A 528 -0.31 11.52 2.08
C GLN A 528 -0.50 11.00 3.51
N PHE A 529 0.56 10.47 4.08
CA PHE A 529 0.59 9.93 5.42
C PHE A 529 1.61 10.64 6.27
N THR A 530 1.46 10.49 7.58
CA THR A 530 2.33 11.08 8.58
C THR A 530 2.96 9.97 9.42
N ASP A 531 4.28 10.00 9.55
CA ASP A 531 4.99 9.24 10.56
C ASP A 531 5.41 10.22 11.68
N PHE A 532 4.97 9.98 12.90
CA PHE A 532 5.29 10.83 14.03
C PHE A 532 6.11 10.06 15.08
N PHE A 533 7.22 10.66 15.48
CA PHE A 533 8.20 10.04 16.36
C PHE A 533 8.32 10.79 17.69
N SER A 534 8.68 10.07 18.76
CA SER A 534 9.08 10.71 20.02
C SER A 534 10.41 11.47 19.84
N SER A 535 10.69 12.37 20.80
CA SER A 535 11.93 13.14 20.82
C SER A 535 13.20 12.30 20.90
N ASP A 536 13.08 11.03 21.38
CA ASP A 536 14.21 10.10 21.54
C ASP A 536 14.66 9.43 20.25
N ILE A 537 13.82 9.47 19.20
CA ILE A 537 14.13 8.85 17.92
C ILE A 537 14.99 9.79 17.06
N ASP A 538 16.05 9.25 16.50
CA ASP A 538 16.88 9.92 15.51
C ASP A 538 16.28 9.73 14.12
N THR A 539 15.57 10.74 13.62
CA THR A 539 14.92 10.70 12.32
C THR A 539 15.90 10.77 11.14
N SER A 540 17.20 10.91 11.37
CA SER A 540 18.21 10.78 10.30
C SER A 540 18.35 9.35 9.77
N CYS A 541 17.97 8.35 10.58
CA CYS A 541 17.88 6.94 10.17
C CYS A 541 16.53 6.56 9.56
N TYR A 542 15.63 7.53 9.34
CA TYR A 542 14.31 7.27 8.79
C TYR A 542 14.38 6.70 7.38
N ILE A 543 13.81 5.51 7.21
CA ILE A 543 13.63 4.87 5.91
C ILE A 543 12.13 4.68 5.69
N ASN A 544 11.55 5.55 4.85
CA ASN A 544 10.23 5.29 4.28
C ASN A 544 10.40 4.37 3.07
N HIS A 545 10.08 3.11 3.27
CA HIS A 545 10.12 2.12 2.20
C HIS A 545 8.89 2.25 1.32
N VAL A 546 9.08 2.22 0.02
CA VAL A 546 8.00 2.47 -0.98
C VAL A 546 6.81 1.49 -0.89
N LEU A 547 7.02 0.29 -0.32
CA LEU A 547 5.98 -0.73 -0.15
C LEU A 547 5.53 -0.86 1.31
N TYR A 548 6.48 -0.93 2.24
CA TYR A 548 6.22 -1.30 3.64
C TYR A 548 6.19 -0.11 4.59
N GLN A 549 6.19 1.12 4.05
CA GLN A 549 6.20 2.36 4.82
C GLN A 549 7.46 2.47 5.71
N LEU A 550 7.35 2.71 7.01
CA LEU A 550 8.52 2.76 7.87
C LEU A 550 9.21 1.38 7.96
N ASP A 551 10.51 1.34 7.63
CA ASP A 551 11.33 0.18 7.95
C ASP A 551 11.65 0.17 9.45
N PHE A 552 10.82 -0.55 10.22
CA PHE A 552 10.94 -0.66 11.68
C PHE A 552 12.29 -1.19 12.14
N SER A 553 12.96 -1.99 11.30
CA SER A 553 14.22 -2.63 11.63
C SER A 553 15.41 -1.66 11.62
N ARG A 554 15.27 -0.51 10.97
CA ARG A 554 16.37 0.44 10.71
C ARG A 554 16.30 1.72 11.56
N VAL A 555 15.28 1.89 12.36
CA VAL A 555 15.11 3.06 13.23
C VAL A 555 16.27 3.19 14.22
N CYS A 556 16.70 4.41 14.52
CA CYS A 556 17.76 4.73 15.49
C CYS A 556 17.20 5.55 16.66
N LYS A 557 17.83 5.43 17.83
CA LYS A 557 17.63 6.37 18.94
C LYS A 557 18.74 7.42 18.98
N LYS A 558 18.43 8.62 19.45
CA LYS A 558 19.41 9.65 19.76
C LYS A 558 20.34 9.16 20.86
N GLN A 559 21.64 9.50 20.75
CA GLN A 559 22.63 9.18 21.77
C GLN A 559 22.53 10.12 22.97
#